data_dd04a0d1816e7b3c30fa5e1fc0aee920
#
_entry.id   dd04a0d1816e7b3c30fa5e1fc0aee920
#
_cell.length_a   1.000
_cell.length_b   1.000
_cell.length_c   1.000
_cell.angle_alpha   90.00
_cell.angle_beta   90.00
_cell.angle_gamma   90.00
#
_symmetry.space_group_name_H-M   'P 1'
#
loop_
_entity.id
_entity.type
_entity.pdbx_description
1 polymer ?
#
loop_
_entity_poly.entity_id
_entity_poly.type
_entity_poly.pdbx_seq_one_letter_code
_entity_poly.pdbx_strand_id
1 'polypeptide(L)' 'MKNRLKVLRAERDWTQAKLAEELEVSRQTINAIEKGKFDPSLPLAFKAARLFAMTIEEIFEGD' A
#
# COMPACT_ATOMS: atom_id res chain seq x y z
N MET A 1 9.44 3.94 -5.50
CA MET A 1 8.19 4.63 -5.89
C MET A 1 7.57 5.28 -4.68
N LYS A 2 7.20 6.54 -4.77
CA LYS A 2 6.49 7.23 -3.69
C LYS A 2 5.05 6.73 -3.62
N ASN A 3 4.51 6.70 -2.42
CA ASN A 3 3.13 6.27 -2.24
C ASN A 3 2.55 6.80 -0.93
N ARG A 4 1.24 6.66 -0.78
CA ARG A 4 0.51 7.15 0.38
C ARG A 4 0.04 6.04 1.31
N LEU A 5 0.57 4.82 1.16
CA LEU A 5 0.10 3.69 1.97
C LEU A 5 0.23 3.94 3.47
N LYS A 6 1.36 4.50 3.90
CA LYS A 6 1.58 4.78 5.32
C LYS A 6 0.54 5.75 5.86
N VAL A 7 0.24 6.80 5.10
CA VAL A 7 -0.75 7.81 5.50
C VAL A 7 -2.15 7.18 5.54
N LEU A 8 -2.51 6.44 4.51
CA LEU A 8 -3.83 5.80 4.43
C LEU A 8 -4.02 4.80 5.56
N ARG A 9 -2.97 4.05 5.87
CA ARG A 9 -2.98 3.10 6.98
C ARG A 9 -3.16 3.83 8.31
N ALA A 10 -2.41 4.91 8.51
CA ALA A 10 -2.48 5.68 9.74
C ALA A 10 -3.85 6.30 9.96
N GLU A 11 -4.50 6.75 8.88
CA GLU A 11 -5.85 7.32 8.95
C GLU A 11 -6.88 6.31 9.46
N ARG A 12 -6.59 5.01 9.32
CA ARG A 12 -7.46 3.93 9.79
C ARG A 12 -6.97 3.30 11.09
N ASP A 13 -5.92 3.86 11.69
CA ASP A 13 -5.28 3.31 12.88
C ASP A 13 -4.82 1.86 12.67
N TRP A 14 -4.37 1.54 11.46
CA TRP A 14 -3.90 0.21 11.13
C TRP A 14 -2.38 0.09 11.30
N THR A 15 -1.95 -1.05 11.82
CA THR A 15 -0.53 -1.41 11.82
C THR A 15 -0.12 -1.90 10.42
N GLN A 16 1.19 -2.01 10.17
CA GLN A 16 1.68 -2.61 8.93
C GLN A 16 1.16 -4.05 8.80
N ALA A 17 1.11 -4.78 9.92
CA ALA A 17 0.61 -6.16 9.92
C ALA A 17 -0.85 -6.20 9.47
N LYS A 18 -1.68 -5.26 9.92
CA LYS A 18 -3.08 -5.21 9.53
C LYS A 18 -3.23 -4.92 8.04
N LEU A 19 -2.48 -3.96 7.53
CA LEU A 19 -2.51 -3.65 6.10
C LEU A 19 -2.03 -4.85 5.27
N ALA A 20 -0.98 -5.52 5.72
CA ALA A 20 -0.45 -6.71 5.05
C ALA A 20 -1.52 -7.80 4.96
N GLU A 21 -2.26 -8.01 6.07
CA GLU A 21 -3.36 -8.97 6.10
C GLU A 21 -4.44 -8.61 5.09
N GLU A 22 -4.84 -7.33 5.05
CA GLU A 22 -5.89 -6.88 4.14
C GLU A 22 -5.47 -7.01 2.67
N LEU A 23 -4.19 -6.82 2.37
CA LEU A 23 -3.67 -6.93 1.01
C LEU A 23 -3.13 -8.32 0.69
N GLU A 24 -3.17 -9.24 1.66
CA GLU A 24 -2.73 -10.63 1.50
C GLU A 24 -1.26 -10.75 1.10
N VAL A 25 -0.42 -9.94 1.72
CA VAL A 25 1.04 -9.97 1.52
C VAL A 25 1.73 -9.98 2.87
N SER A 26 3.05 -10.15 2.89
CA SER A 26 3.81 -10.13 4.14
C SER A 26 3.97 -8.70 4.66
N ARG A 27 4.19 -8.57 5.98
CA ARG A 27 4.48 -7.28 6.58
C ARG A 27 5.77 -6.68 6.02
N GLN A 28 6.75 -7.52 5.71
CA GLN A 28 8.01 -7.06 5.10
C GLN A 28 7.76 -6.39 3.75
N THR A 29 6.83 -6.94 2.96
CA THR A 29 6.45 -6.35 1.68
C THR A 29 5.86 -4.96 1.88
N ILE A 30 4.93 -4.81 2.84
CA ILE A 30 4.34 -3.51 3.14
C ILE A 30 5.41 -2.51 3.58
N ASN A 31 6.30 -2.93 4.48
CA ASN A 31 7.38 -2.07 4.95
C ASN A 31 8.27 -1.60 3.80
N ALA A 32 8.65 -2.51 2.91
CA ALA A 32 9.50 -2.17 1.76
C ALA A 32 8.81 -1.21 0.80
N ILE A 33 7.51 -1.41 0.55
CA ILE A 33 6.74 -0.53 -0.31
C ILE A 33 6.62 0.86 0.31
N GLU A 34 6.28 0.93 1.61
CA GLU A 34 6.13 2.22 2.30
C GLU A 34 7.42 3.03 2.29
N LYS A 35 8.56 2.36 2.31
CA LYS A 35 9.87 3.02 2.25
C LYS A 35 10.30 3.40 0.83
N GLY A 36 9.51 3.03 -0.16
CA GLY A 36 9.85 3.30 -1.57
C GLY A 36 10.92 2.40 -2.13
N LYS A 37 11.27 1.32 -1.44
CA LYS A 37 12.33 0.39 -1.87
C LYS A 37 11.82 -0.72 -2.76
N PHE A 38 10.53 -0.93 -2.80
CA PHE A 38 9.90 -2.00 -3.57
C PHE A 38 8.61 -1.49 -4.18
N ASP A 39 8.47 -1.67 -5.50
CA ASP A 39 7.26 -1.25 -6.19
C ASP A 39 6.22 -2.37 -6.11
N PRO A 40 4.94 -2.03 -5.93
CA PRO A 40 3.91 -3.06 -5.85
C PRO A 40 3.72 -3.73 -7.20
N SER A 41 3.35 -5.02 -7.16
CA SER A 41 2.89 -5.70 -8.37
C SER A 41 1.57 -5.06 -8.81
N LEU A 42 1.21 -5.24 -10.08
CA LEU A 42 -0.05 -4.71 -10.57
C LEU A 42 -1.26 -5.29 -9.82
N PRO A 43 -1.32 -6.61 -9.54
CA PRO A 43 -2.42 -7.15 -8.73
C PRO A 43 -2.50 -6.52 -7.35
N LEU A 44 -1.36 -6.26 -6.70
CA LEU A 44 -1.34 -5.62 -5.38
C LEU A 44 -1.84 -4.18 -5.47
N ALA A 45 -1.43 -3.45 -6.50
CA ALA A 45 -1.88 -2.08 -6.71
C ALA A 45 -3.40 -2.02 -6.87
N PHE A 46 -3.99 -2.95 -7.62
CA PHE A 46 -5.44 -3.03 -7.77
C PHE A 46 -6.14 -3.36 -6.45
N LYS A 47 -5.56 -4.26 -5.64
CA LYS A 47 -6.13 -4.57 -4.32
C LYS A 47 -6.12 -3.34 -3.42
N ALA A 48 -5.02 -2.59 -3.41
CA ALA A 48 -4.92 -1.38 -2.60
C ALA A 48 -5.93 -0.33 -3.05
N ALA A 49 -6.09 -0.17 -4.36
CA ALA A 49 -7.06 0.79 -4.91
C ALA A 49 -8.47 0.45 -4.45
N ARG A 50 -8.85 -0.83 -4.51
CA ARG A 50 -10.17 -1.28 -4.07
C ARG A 50 -10.34 -1.12 -2.57
N LEU A 51 -9.31 -1.47 -1.80
CA LEU A 51 -9.36 -1.40 -0.34
C LEU A 51 -9.61 0.03 0.16
N PHE A 52 -8.93 0.99 -0.45
CA PHE A 52 -9.03 2.39 -0.05
C PHE A 52 -10.03 3.20 -0.87
N ALA A 53 -10.71 2.56 -1.84
CA ALA A 53 -11.67 3.22 -2.74
C ALA A 53 -11.04 4.43 -3.44
N MET A 54 -9.82 4.24 -3.92
CA MET A 54 -9.03 5.28 -4.61
C MET A 54 -8.48 4.71 -5.91
N THR A 55 -8.06 5.58 -6.81
CA THR A 55 -7.36 5.11 -8.00
C THR A 55 -5.93 4.73 -7.66
N ILE A 56 -5.30 3.91 -8.50
CA ILE A 56 -3.90 3.53 -8.31
C ILE A 56 -3.04 4.79 -8.29
N GLU A 57 -3.30 5.74 -9.18
CA GLU A 57 -2.51 6.97 -9.28
C GLU A 57 -2.66 7.87 -8.06
N GLU A 58 -3.77 7.77 -7.35
CA GLU A 58 -3.95 8.51 -6.10
C GLU A 58 -3.13 7.93 -4.96
N ILE A 59 -2.80 6.65 -5.04
CA ILE A 59 -2.05 5.96 -3.98
C ILE A 59 -0.55 5.90 -4.32
N PHE A 60 -0.22 5.53 -5.55
CA PHE A 60 1.16 5.31 -6.00
C PHE A 60 1.55 6.37 -7.00
N GLU A 61 2.62 7.10 -6.69
CA GLU A 61 3.12 8.14 -7.59
C GLU A 61 4.20 7.54 -8.48
N GLY A 62 3.89 7.45 -9.78
CA GLY A 62 4.88 7.12 -10.78
C GLY A 62 5.70 8.37 -11.10
N ASP A 63 6.80 8.19 -11.76
CA ASP A 63 7.66 9.31 -12.19
C ASP A 63 7.11 10.00 -13.43
#